data_5d413f0b66f2cb45a564e15f30fb834a
#
_entry.id   5d413f0b66f2cb45a564e15f30fb834a
#
_cell.length_a   1.000
_cell.length_b   1.000
_cell.length_c   1.000
_cell.angle_alpha   90.00
_cell.angle_beta   90.00
_cell.angle_gamma   90.00
#
_symmetry.space_group_name_H-M   'P 1'
#
loop_
_entity.id
_entity.type
_entity.pdbx_description
1 polymer ?
#
loop_
_entity_poly.entity_id
_entity_poly.type
_entity_poly.pdbx_seq_one_letter_code
_entity_poly.pdbx_strand_id
1 'polypeptide(L)'
;EVMVNAVPVHTKDFNWNSTFNIAYNSSDVKYLGIDGTGEKIKRLTLDGANSRVGSVSVQNILGHPYGELVGYEYKRTSDGQVIFENGLPVHSDEVQVLGNGVYKVTGGWRNEFTYKNITLSFLIDFKAGAKMFSGTNLSLYSNGLHKNTLQGRGADGKGTMVGNGVMSDGKGGYVKNTVAVSAQDYWQAITSQNIAEEFVYNASFIKLRELSVGYTLPQAWLNKQTLIKGVTLSLVGRNLWTILKHTDNIDPESAYNNGNAQGLE
;
A
#
# COMPACT_ATOMS: atom_id res chain seq x y z
N GLU A 1 14.37 8.60 -14.60
CA GLU A 1 13.06 8.94 -15.15
C GLU A 1 13.12 8.92 -16.67
N VAL A 2 12.08 8.38 -17.31
CA VAL A 2 11.91 8.36 -18.76
C VAL A 2 10.52 8.88 -19.09
N MET A 3 10.43 9.77 -20.08
CA MET A 3 9.18 10.27 -20.64
C MET A 3 9.20 10.09 -22.15
N VAL A 4 8.10 9.55 -22.68
CA VAL A 4 7.90 9.37 -24.13
C VAL A 4 6.61 10.07 -24.52
N ASN A 5 6.70 11.01 -25.46
CA ASN A 5 5.56 11.66 -26.10
C ASN A 5 5.50 11.19 -27.53
N ALA A 6 4.33 10.73 -27.95
CA ALA A 6 4.09 10.24 -29.29
C ALA A 6 2.78 10.79 -29.86
N VAL A 7 2.74 10.97 -31.18
CA VAL A 7 1.56 11.25 -31.95
C VAL A 7 1.36 10.10 -32.94
N PRO A 8 0.81 8.94 -32.49
CA PRO A 8 0.73 7.74 -33.30
C PRO A 8 -0.14 7.91 -34.55
N VAL A 9 -1.16 8.75 -34.46
CA VAL A 9 -2.04 9.07 -35.58
C VAL A 9 -2.33 10.56 -35.63
N HIS A 10 -2.10 11.15 -36.78
CA HIS A 10 -2.45 12.53 -37.08
C HIS A 10 -3.05 12.63 -38.47
N THR A 11 -4.34 12.96 -38.54
CA THR A 11 -5.08 13.17 -39.79
C THR A 11 -5.84 14.47 -39.71
N LYS A 12 -6.53 14.84 -40.80
CA LYS A 12 -7.36 16.07 -40.81
C LYS A 12 -8.45 16.07 -39.72
N ASP A 13 -9.06 14.93 -39.47
CA ASP A 13 -10.23 14.83 -38.60
C ASP A 13 -9.95 14.08 -37.28
N PHE A 14 -8.83 13.34 -37.20
CA PHE A 14 -8.49 12.54 -36.03
C PHE A 14 -7.03 12.75 -35.62
N ASN A 15 -6.83 13.01 -34.32
CA ASN A 15 -5.52 13.10 -33.70
C ASN A 15 -5.47 12.24 -32.43
N TRP A 16 -4.37 11.47 -32.28
CA TRP A 16 -4.08 10.71 -31.08
C TRP A 16 -2.73 11.15 -30.52
N ASN A 17 -2.76 11.72 -29.30
CA ASN A 17 -1.58 12.02 -28.51
C ASN A 17 -1.46 11.01 -27.39
N SER A 18 -0.26 10.47 -27.18
CA SER A 18 0.05 9.53 -26.10
C SER A 18 1.29 9.96 -25.37
N THR A 19 1.21 10.09 -24.06
CA THR A 19 2.34 10.42 -23.18
C THR A 19 2.48 9.33 -22.14
N PHE A 20 3.64 8.69 -22.09
CA PHE A 20 3.99 7.71 -21.07
C PHE A 20 5.19 8.23 -20.28
N ASN A 21 5.14 8.12 -18.97
CA ASN A 21 6.29 8.39 -18.11
C ASN A 21 6.46 7.29 -17.07
N ILE A 22 7.71 7.03 -16.72
CA ILE A 22 8.09 6.10 -15.65
C ILE A 22 9.33 6.64 -14.94
N ALA A 23 9.31 6.56 -13.61
CA ALA A 23 10.44 6.89 -12.77
C ALA A 23 10.78 5.70 -11.86
N TYR A 24 12.06 5.45 -11.66
CA TYR A 24 12.58 4.51 -10.68
C TYR A 24 13.34 5.27 -9.60
N ASN A 25 12.97 5.02 -8.34
CA ASN A 25 13.61 5.62 -7.17
C ASN A 25 14.32 4.52 -6.36
N SER A 26 15.58 4.77 -6.01
CA SER A 26 16.37 3.95 -5.11
C SER A 26 17.10 4.86 -4.15
N SER A 27 17.09 4.52 -2.90
CA SER A 27 17.77 5.26 -1.83
C SER A 27 18.57 4.30 -0.94
N ASP A 28 19.57 4.83 -0.26
CA ASP A 28 20.38 4.09 0.69
C ASP A 28 20.88 5.04 1.77
N VAL A 29 20.58 4.73 3.03
CA VAL A 29 20.95 5.53 4.20
C VAL A 29 22.42 5.27 4.52
N LYS A 30 23.29 6.24 4.21
CA LYS A 30 24.74 6.14 4.41
C LYS A 30 25.20 6.63 5.76
N TYR A 31 24.46 7.55 6.40
CA TYR A 31 24.86 8.16 7.65
C TYR A 31 23.67 8.74 8.41
N LEU A 32 23.60 8.49 9.72
CA LEU A 32 22.52 8.95 10.59
C LEU A 32 23.01 9.87 11.73
N GLY A 33 24.33 10.09 11.82
CA GLY A 33 24.92 10.86 12.91
C GLY A 33 25.71 9.99 13.88
N ILE A 34 26.15 10.64 14.96
CA ILE A 34 26.88 10.05 16.08
C ILE A 34 26.06 10.35 17.34
N ASP A 35 25.91 9.40 18.21
CA ASP A 35 25.21 9.56 19.49
C ASP A 35 26.08 10.29 20.54
N GLY A 36 25.52 10.51 21.72
CA GLY A 36 26.21 11.19 22.82
C GLY A 36 27.42 10.42 23.40
N THR A 37 27.62 9.16 23.01
CA THR A 37 28.76 8.31 23.39
C THR A 37 29.88 8.27 22.37
N GLY A 38 29.67 8.87 21.17
CA GLY A 38 30.61 8.85 20.08
C GLY A 38 30.39 7.67 19.09
N GLU A 39 29.36 6.85 19.31
CA GLU A 39 29.03 5.73 18.43
C GLU A 39 28.12 6.15 17.28
N LYS A 40 28.25 5.49 16.12
CA LYS A 40 27.39 5.73 14.97
C LYS A 40 25.96 5.29 15.24
N ILE A 41 25.01 6.19 15.01
CA ILE A 41 23.58 5.86 15.08
C ILE A 41 23.27 4.86 13.96
N LYS A 42 22.72 3.70 14.33
CA LYS A 42 22.37 2.62 13.40
C LYS A 42 20.91 2.67 12.94
N ARG A 43 20.02 3.17 13.78
CA ARG A 43 18.58 3.31 13.53
C ARG A 43 18.08 4.64 14.05
N LEU A 44 17.20 5.29 13.31
CA LEU A 44 16.56 6.53 13.70
C LEU A 44 15.08 6.46 13.33
N THR A 45 14.20 6.52 14.33
CA THR A 45 12.75 6.65 14.10
C THR A 45 12.45 8.06 13.61
N LEU A 46 11.68 8.17 12.52
CA LEU A 46 11.26 9.45 11.98
C LEU A 46 10.22 10.11 12.90
N ASP A 47 10.23 11.44 12.97
CA ASP A 47 9.23 12.19 13.75
C ASP A 47 7.81 11.94 13.21
N GLY A 48 6.87 11.67 14.11
CA GLY A 48 5.50 11.32 13.78
C GLY A 48 5.34 9.97 13.04
N ALA A 49 6.39 9.14 13.08
CA ALA A 49 6.49 7.90 12.31
C ALA A 49 5.92 6.68 13.02
N ASN A 50 5.32 6.81 14.19
CA ASN A 50 4.62 5.71 14.84
C ASN A 50 3.22 5.58 14.25
N SER A 51 2.80 4.35 13.99
CA SER A 51 1.43 4.07 13.59
C SER A 51 0.45 4.47 14.71
N ARG A 52 -0.77 4.81 14.31
CA ARG A 52 -1.85 5.22 15.23
C ARG A 52 -2.13 4.19 16.33
N VAL A 53 -1.89 2.93 16.05
CA VAL A 53 -2.08 1.81 16.99
C VAL A 53 -0.78 1.32 17.64
N GLY A 54 0.36 2.01 17.40
CA GLY A 54 1.63 1.71 18.06
C GLY A 54 2.36 0.46 17.58
N SER A 55 1.86 -0.22 16.54
CA SER A 55 2.39 -1.53 16.10
C SER A 55 3.57 -1.43 15.13
N VAL A 56 3.67 -0.33 14.39
CA VAL A 56 4.72 -0.08 13.40
C VAL A 56 5.28 1.30 13.56
N SER A 57 6.58 1.45 13.40
CA SER A 57 7.27 2.71 13.23
C SER A 57 7.98 2.78 11.88
N VAL A 58 8.15 3.98 11.34
CA VAL A 58 8.98 4.20 10.15
C VAL A 58 10.35 4.64 10.61
N GLN A 59 11.38 3.92 10.18
CA GLN A 59 12.75 4.15 10.61
C GLN A 59 13.70 4.30 9.42
N ASN A 60 14.72 5.11 9.60
CA ASN A 60 15.92 5.07 8.78
C ASN A 60 16.94 4.15 9.44
N ILE A 61 17.42 3.16 8.70
CA ILE A 61 18.38 2.17 9.16
C ILE A 61 19.62 2.28 8.28
N LEU A 62 20.79 2.35 8.91
CA LEU A 62 22.08 2.44 8.19
C LEU A 62 22.26 1.25 7.24
N GLY A 63 22.55 1.53 5.97
CA GLY A 63 22.69 0.51 4.92
C GLY A 63 21.36 0.01 4.32
N HIS A 64 20.22 0.53 4.73
CA HIS A 64 18.90 0.22 4.19
C HIS A 64 18.35 1.37 3.35
N PRO A 65 17.32 1.14 2.54
CA PRO A 65 16.55 2.21 1.91
C PRO A 65 15.93 3.16 2.95
N TYR A 66 15.66 4.40 2.55
CA TYR A 66 14.92 5.37 3.36
C TYR A 66 13.49 4.88 3.63
N GLY A 67 13.02 5.00 4.88
CA GLY A 67 11.61 4.79 5.24
C GLY A 67 11.21 3.33 5.41
N GLU A 68 12.00 2.54 6.15
CA GLU A 68 11.66 1.16 6.49
C GLU A 68 10.54 1.10 7.53
N LEU A 69 9.54 0.25 7.27
CA LEU A 69 8.49 -0.13 8.21
C LEU A 69 9.05 -1.16 9.17
N VAL A 70 9.02 -0.88 10.46
CA VAL A 70 9.60 -1.74 11.51
C VAL A 70 8.53 -2.10 12.53
N GLY A 71 8.40 -3.39 12.80
CA GLY A 71 7.42 -3.95 13.73
C GLY A 71 7.71 -5.41 14.03
N TYR A 72 6.84 -6.08 14.78
CA TYR A 72 6.97 -7.50 15.05
C TYR A 72 6.44 -8.35 13.91
N GLU A 73 7.16 -9.42 13.60
CA GLU A 73 6.72 -10.52 12.73
C GLU A 73 6.13 -11.65 13.58
N TYR A 74 5.54 -12.65 12.92
CA TYR A 74 5.31 -13.94 13.56
C TYR A 74 6.65 -14.57 13.98
N LYS A 75 6.72 -15.12 15.17
CA LYS A 75 7.88 -15.93 15.58
C LYS A 75 7.93 -17.19 14.72
N ARG A 76 9.10 -17.46 14.16
CA ARG A 76 9.32 -18.60 13.25
C ARG A 76 10.52 -19.42 13.67
N THR A 77 10.46 -20.69 13.30
CA THR A 77 11.62 -21.58 13.31
C THR A 77 12.62 -21.18 12.23
N SER A 78 13.81 -21.75 12.26
CA SER A 78 14.86 -21.51 11.24
C SER A 78 14.45 -21.94 9.82
N ASP A 79 13.50 -22.87 9.69
CA ASP A 79 12.91 -23.32 8.42
C ASP A 79 11.62 -22.56 8.04
N GLY A 80 11.27 -21.49 8.78
CA GLY A 80 10.22 -20.53 8.44
C GLY A 80 8.82 -20.89 8.92
N GLN A 81 8.64 -21.97 9.68
CA GLN A 81 7.33 -22.35 10.23
C GLN A 81 6.94 -21.43 11.38
N VAL A 82 5.68 -20.98 11.43
CA VAL A 82 5.15 -20.15 12.51
C VAL A 82 5.09 -20.94 13.80
N ILE A 83 5.59 -20.34 14.88
CA ILE A 83 5.57 -20.93 16.22
C ILE A 83 4.30 -20.50 16.95
N PHE A 84 3.68 -21.47 17.60
CA PHE A 84 2.51 -21.28 18.46
C PHE A 84 2.84 -21.65 19.90
N GLU A 85 2.35 -20.86 20.84
CA GLU A 85 2.40 -21.16 22.27
C GLU A 85 0.97 -21.31 22.79
N ASN A 86 0.67 -22.45 23.40
CA ASN A 86 -0.70 -22.78 23.85
C ASN A 86 -1.77 -22.65 22.75
N GLY A 87 -1.39 -22.91 21.49
CA GLY A 87 -2.26 -22.82 20.32
C GLY A 87 -2.45 -21.41 19.74
N LEU A 88 -1.85 -20.37 20.35
CA LEU A 88 -1.91 -18.97 19.88
C LEU A 88 -0.60 -18.55 19.19
N PRO A 89 -0.66 -17.72 18.15
CA PRO A 89 0.54 -17.21 17.50
C PRO A 89 1.27 -16.25 18.43
N VAL A 90 2.60 -16.22 18.33
CA VAL A 90 3.47 -15.31 19.11
C VAL A 90 4.35 -14.48 18.18
N HIS A 91 4.72 -13.29 18.64
CA HIS A 91 5.59 -12.39 17.90
C HIS A 91 7.08 -12.79 17.98
N SER A 92 7.89 -12.30 17.06
CA SER A 92 9.35 -12.40 17.06
C SER A 92 9.96 -11.76 18.33
N ASP A 93 11.12 -12.25 18.75
CA ASP A 93 11.78 -11.76 19.97
C ASP A 93 12.20 -10.28 19.83
N GLU A 94 12.47 -9.84 18.61
CA GLU A 94 12.84 -8.44 18.27
C GLU A 94 11.99 -7.93 17.10
N VAL A 95 11.88 -6.61 17.00
CA VAL A 95 11.26 -5.96 15.86
C VAL A 95 12.09 -6.15 14.58
N GLN A 96 11.42 -6.40 13.49
CA GLN A 96 12.02 -6.67 12.17
C GLN A 96 11.63 -5.61 11.15
N VAL A 97 12.34 -5.59 10.02
CA VAL A 97 11.98 -4.77 8.87
C VAL A 97 10.89 -5.48 8.08
N LEU A 98 9.67 -4.95 8.13
CA LEU A 98 8.48 -5.51 7.47
C LEU A 98 8.37 -5.09 5.99
N GLY A 99 9.15 -4.11 5.59
CA GLY A 99 9.23 -3.60 4.23
C GLY A 99 9.48 -2.10 4.17
N ASN A 100 9.42 -1.55 2.98
CA ASN A 100 9.70 -0.12 2.74
C ASN A 100 8.43 0.62 2.33
N GLY A 101 8.15 1.77 2.96
CA GLY A 101 6.96 2.59 2.69
C GLY A 101 7.07 3.45 1.42
N VAL A 102 8.23 3.49 0.76
CA VAL A 102 8.47 4.34 -0.40
C VAL A 102 8.31 3.57 -1.71
N TYR A 103 7.54 4.11 -2.66
CA TYR A 103 7.40 3.51 -3.98
C TYR A 103 8.71 3.55 -4.77
N LYS A 104 9.15 2.39 -5.25
CA LYS A 104 10.33 2.27 -6.12
C LYS A 104 10.04 2.67 -7.56
N VAL A 105 8.84 2.37 -8.04
CA VAL A 105 8.41 2.69 -9.40
C VAL A 105 7.16 3.55 -9.33
N THR A 106 7.16 4.65 -10.07
CA THR A 106 5.98 5.50 -10.27
C THR A 106 5.88 5.87 -11.73
N GLY A 107 4.67 6.01 -12.25
CA GLY A 107 4.49 6.40 -13.62
C GLY A 107 3.05 6.65 -14.00
N GLY A 108 2.88 7.14 -15.22
CA GLY A 108 1.58 7.46 -15.76
C GLY A 108 1.52 7.28 -17.27
N TRP A 109 0.33 7.01 -17.75
CA TRP A 109 0.04 6.90 -19.16
C TRP A 109 -1.21 7.72 -19.50
N ARG A 110 -0.99 8.84 -20.17
CA ARG A 110 -2.04 9.73 -20.66
C ARG A 110 -2.27 9.48 -22.14
N ASN A 111 -3.52 9.36 -22.52
CA ASN A 111 -3.94 9.32 -23.91
C ASN A 111 -5.02 10.38 -24.15
N GLU A 112 -4.94 11.02 -25.29
CA GLU A 112 -5.89 12.00 -25.75
C GLU A 112 -6.23 11.74 -27.23
N PHE A 113 -7.50 11.55 -27.49
CA PHE A 113 -8.07 11.31 -28.82
C PHE A 113 -8.97 12.49 -29.17
N THR A 114 -8.66 13.15 -30.26
CA THR A 114 -9.51 14.22 -30.78
C THR A 114 -10.09 13.77 -32.13
N TYR A 115 -11.40 13.72 -32.23
CA TYR A 115 -12.10 13.48 -33.47
C TYR A 115 -13.00 14.67 -33.78
N LYS A 116 -12.63 15.47 -34.80
CA LYS A 116 -13.31 16.73 -35.13
C LYS A 116 -13.42 17.64 -33.89
N ASN A 117 -14.64 17.79 -33.40
CA ASN A 117 -14.95 18.67 -32.25
C ASN A 117 -15.03 17.93 -30.90
N ILE A 118 -14.83 16.62 -30.89
CA ILE A 118 -14.90 15.79 -29.68
C ILE A 118 -13.49 15.41 -29.24
N THR A 119 -13.19 15.60 -27.96
CA THR A 119 -11.95 15.14 -27.34
C THR A 119 -12.28 14.14 -26.23
N LEU A 120 -11.63 12.98 -26.25
CA LEU A 120 -11.63 11.97 -25.19
C LEU A 120 -10.22 11.90 -24.63
N SER A 121 -10.05 12.02 -23.31
CA SER A 121 -8.75 11.77 -22.69
C SER A 121 -8.88 10.89 -21.46
N PHE A 122 -7.86 10.10 -21.18
CA PHE A 122 -7.74 9.37 -19.95
C PHE A 122 -6.30 9.36 -19.41
N LEU A 123 -6.17 9.24 -18.11
CA LEU A 123 -4.91 9.09 -17.39
C LEU A 123 -4.95 7.82 -16.53
N ILE A 124 -4.06 6.90 -16.81
CA ILE A 124 -3.75 5.77 -15.96
C ILE A 124 -2.51 6.12 -15.15
N ASP A 125 -2.57 5.90 -13.83
CA ASP A 125 -1.49 6.11 -12.88
C ASP A 125 -1.14 4.78 -12.22
N PHE A 126 0.14 4.51 -12.03
CA PHE A 126 0.61 3.31 -11.37
C PHE A 126 1.80 3.60 -10.44
N LYS A 127 1.81 2.88 -9.32
CA LYS A 127 2.93 2.88 -8.39
C LYS A 127 3.21 1.46 -7.93
N ALA A 128 4.50 1.13 -7.71
CA ALA A 128 4.89 -0.20 -7.29
C ALA A 128 6.12 -0.21 -6.37
N GLY A 129 6.26 -1.30 -5.61
CA GLY A 129 7.44 -1.58 -4.80
C GLY A 129 7.42 -0.98 -3.40
N ALA A 130 6.29 -0.40 -2.96
CA ALA A 130 6.09 -0.01 -1.57
C ALA A 130 5.28 -1.05 -0.79
N LYS A 131 5.45 -1.02 0.53
CA LYS A 131 4.59 -1.67 1.52
C LYS A 131 3.84 -0.61 2.32
N MET A 132 2.69 -1.00 2.88
CA MET A 132 1.97 -0.16 3.83
C MET A 132 1.40 -0.99 4.97
N PHE A 133 1.44 -0.43 6.17
CA PHE A 133 0.79 -0.99 7.35
C PHE A 133 -0.62 -0.42 7.48
N SER A 134 -1.60 -1.27 7.74
CA SER A 134 -2.99 -0.85 7.97
C SER A 134 -3.41 -0.95 9.43
N GLY A 135 -3.54 0.19 10.08
CA GLY A 135 -4.15 0.32 11.40
C GLY A 135 -5.65 0.03 11.38
N THR A 136 -6.31 0.33 10.26
CA THR A 136 -7.72 -0.02 10.04
C THR A 136 -7.93 -1.52 10.09
N ASN A 137 -7.17 -2.32 9.34
CA ASN A 137 -7.31 -3.77 9.35
C ASN A 137 -6.93 -4.38 10.70
N LEU A 138 -5.89 -3.87 11.38
CA LEU A 138 -5.58 -4.28 12.75
C LEU A 138 -6.79 -4.06 13.68
N SER A 139 -7.40 -2.89 13.61
CA SER A 139 -8.59 -2.58 14.43
C SER A 139 -9.78 -3.48 14.09
N LEU A 140 -9.96 -3.81 12.80
CA LEU A 140 -11.01 -4.73 12.36
C LEU A 140 -10.77 -6.17 12.88
N TYR A 141 -9.52 -6.64 12.92
CA TYR A 141 -9.18 -7.94 13.52
C TYR A 141 -9.45 -7.94 15.04
N SER A 142 -8.97 -6.93 15.75
CA SER A 142 -9.20 -6.80 17.20
C SER A 142 -10.67 -6.84 17.58
N ASN A 143 -11.55 -6.27 16.75
CA ASN A 143 -13.01 -6.21 17.00
C ASN A 143 -13.78 -7.33 16.29
N GLY A 144 -13.10 -8.25 15.60
CA GLY A 144 -13.75 -9.36 14.88
C GLY A 144 -14.61 -8.92 13.69
N LEU A 145 -14.30 -7.77 13.08
CA LEU A 145 -15.05 -7.19 11.96
C LEU A 145 -14.42 -7.46 10.60
N HIS A 146 -13.17 -7.93 10.56
CA HIS A 146 -12.51 -8.31 9.30
C HIS A 146 -13.06 -9.65 8.80
N LYS A 147 -13.19 -9.81 7.47
CA LYS A 147 -13.69 -11.05 6.85
C LYS A 147 -12.92 -12.30 7.26
N ASN A 148 -11.58 -12.20 7.45
CA ASN A 148 -10.77 -13.32 7.88
C ASN A 148 -11.17 -13.84 9.27
N THR A 149 -11.65 -12.97 10.14
CA THR A 149 -12.10 -13.34 11.50
C THR A 149 -13.39 -14.15 11.52
N LEU A 150 -14.04 -14.36 10.37
CA LEU A 150 -15.15 -15.30 10.23
C LEU A 150 -14.69 -16.75 10.26
N GLN A 151 -13.43 -17.01 9.87
CA GLN A 151 -12.87 -18.35 9.89
C GLN A 151 -12.82 -18.89 11.33
N GLY A 152 -13.30 -20.09 11.50
CA GLY A 152 -13.34 -20.80 12.79
C GLY A 152 -14.44 -20.32 13.74
N ARG A 153 -15.23 -19.29 13.42
CA ARG A 153 -16.20 -18.69 14.34
C ARG A 153 -17.35 -19.63 14.73
N GLY A 154 -17.75 -20.57 13.83
CA GLY A 154 -18.92 -21.40 14.03
C GLY A 154 -20.24 -20.62 13.94
N ALA A 155 -21.38 -21.33 13.78
CA ALA A 155 -22.70 -20.72 13.66
C ALA A 155 -23.19 -20.07 14.97
N ASP A 156 -22.74 -20.59 16.11
CA ASP A 156 -23.08 -20.11 17.45
C ASP A 156 -22.03 -19.14 18.04
N GLY A 157 -21.01 -18.76 17.26
CA GLY A 157 -19.88 -17.93 17.69
C GLY A 157 -18.86 -18.63 18.60
N LYS A 158 -19.01 -19.94 18.88
CA LYS A 158 -18.14 -20.72 19.77
C LYS A 158 -17.18 -21.67 19.04
N GLY A 159 -16.95 -21.42 17.78
CA GLY A 159 -16.03 -22.24 16.97
C GLY A 159 -14.59 -22.12 17.43
N THR A 160 -13.80 -23.11 17.01
CA THR A 160 -12.37 -23.20 17.36
C THR A 160 -11.49 -23.22 16.12
N MET A 161 -10.23 -22.86 16.29
CA MET A 161 -9.18 -22.91 15.28
C MET A 161 -7.94 -23.62 15.79
N VAL A 162 -7.24 -24.29 14.87
CA VAL A 162 -5.88 -24.78 15.08
C VAL A 162 -4.97 -23.99 14.14
N GLY A 163 -4.04 -23.24 14.69
CA GLY A 163 -3.08 -22.46 13.90
C GLY A 163 -2.16 -23.38 13.10
N ASN A 164 -1.92 -23.04 11.84
CA ASN A 164 -1.04 -23.81 10.96
C ASN A 164 0.43 -23.46 11.23
N GLY A 165 1.13 -24.35 11.91
CA GLY A 165 2.54 -24.20 12.28
C GLY A 165 2.95 -25.22 13.32
N VAL A 166 3.91 -24.85 14.16
CA VAL A 166 4.55 -25.75 15.12
C VAL A 166 4.50 -25.19 16.55
N MET A 167 4.68 -26.06 17.50
CA MET A 167 4.84 -25.75 18.92
C MET A 167 6.08 -26.47 19.47
N SER A 168 6.65 -25.94 20.55
CA SER A 168 7.79 -26.60 21.22
C SER A 168 7.40 -27.99 21.72
N ASP A 169 8.28 -28.95 21.55
CA ASP A 169 8.17 -30.32 22.10
C ASP A 169 8.68 -30.44 23.55
N GLY A 170 9.17 -29.33 24.13
CA GLY A 170 9.76 -29.25 25.46
C GLY A 170 11.15 -29.90 25.56
N LYS A 171 11.72 -30.37 24.46
CA LYS A 171 13.04 -31.05 24.39
C LYS A 171 14.03 -30.31 23.48
N GLY A 172 13.68 -29.09 23.09
CA GLY A 172 14.47 -28.24 22.20
C GLY A 172 14.14 -28.40 20.71
N GLY A 173 13.13 -29.21 20.37
CA GLY A 173 12.58 -29.39 19.02
C GLY A 173 11.20 -28.83 18.87
N TYR A 174 10.61 -29.05 17.68
CA TYR A 174 9.28 -28.61 17.34
C TYR A 174 8.43 -29.75 16.80
N VAL A 175 7.14 -29.72 17.13
CA VAL A 175 6.12 -30.65 16.63
C VAL A 175 4.98 -29.84 16.02
N LYS A 176 4.18 -30.46 15.16
CA LYS A 176 3.02 -29.78 14.55
C LYS A 176 2.07 -29.29 15.66
N ASN A 177 1.62 -28.03 15.53
CA ASN A 177 0.58 -27.49 16.40
C ASN A 177 -0.74 -28.24 16.18
N THR A 178 -1.31 -28.80 17.25
CA THR A 178 -2.61 -29.49 17.27
C THR A 178 -3.56 -28.90 18.30
N VAL A 179 -3.14 -27.83 18.99
CA VAL A 179 -3.94 -27.22 20.05
C VAL A 179 -5.04 -26.35 19.43
N ALA A 180 -6.29 -26.70 19.73
CA ALA A 180 -7.44 -25.94 19.34
C ALA A 180 -7.71 -24.83 20.36
N VAL A 181 -7.89 -23.62 19.88
CA VAL A 181 -8.26 -22.43 20.68
C VAL A 181 -9.55 -21.82 20.14
N SER A 182 -10.23 -20.96 20.92
CA SER A 182 -11.40 -20.29 20.38
C SER A 182 -11.00 -19.41 19.18
N ALA A 183 -11.89 -19.28 18.19
CA ALA A 183 -11.64 -18.40 17.04
C ALA A 183 -11.41 -16.95 17.48
N GLN A 184 -12.12 -16.52 18.53
CA GLN A 184 -11.93 -15.19 19.10
C GLN A 184 -10.51 -15.00 19.66
N ASP A 185 -10.04 -15.93 20.50
CA ASP A 185 -8.70 -15.84 21.10
C ASP A 185 -7.62 -15.89 20.03
N TYR A 186 -7.80 -16.73 18.99
CA TYR A 186 -6.86 -16.82 17.88
C TYR A 186 -6.68 -15.48 17.17
N TRP A 187 -7.79 -14.85 16.75
CA TRP A 187 -7.74 -13.59 16.00
C TRP A 187 -7.32 -12.41 16.87
N GLN A 188 -7.73 -12.40 18.13
CA GLN A 188 -7.30 -11.37 19.08
C GLN A 188 -5.83 -11.52 19.47
N ALA A 189 -5.28 -12.73 19.50
CA ALA A 189 -3.86 -12.95 19.79
C ALA A 189 -2.94 -12.22 18.79
N ILE A 190 -3.29 -12.19 17.51
CA ILE A 190 -2.50 -11.49 16.48
C ILE A 190 -2.35 -10.01 16.84
N THR A 191 -3.42 -9.37 17.30
CA THR A 191 -3.41 -7.95 17.65
C THR A 191 -2.84 -7.69 19.05
N SER A 192 -3.15 -8.53 20.04
CA SER A 192 -2.64 -8.38 21.40
C SER A 192 -1.14 -8.72 21.52
N GLN A 193 -0.65 -9.62 20.70
CA GLN A 193 0.78 -9.91 20.52
C GLN A 193 1.50 -8.91 19.62
N ASN A 194 0.77 -7.91 19.11
CA ASN A 194 1.32 -6.84 18.27
C ASN A 194 2.04 -7.37 17.00
N ILE A 195 1.52 -8.46 16.39
CA ILE A 195 2.10 -9.06 15.19
C ILE A 195 1.74 -8.18 13.99
N ALA A 196 2.60 -7.18 13.73
CA ALA A 196 2.36 -6.17 12.71
C ALA A 196 2.46 -6.69 11.28
N GLU A 197 3.24 -7.76 11.07
CA GLU A 197 3.43 -8.40 9.76
C GLU A 197 2.10 -8.75 9.08
N GLU A 198 1.08 -9.20 9.84
CA GLU A 198 -0.25 -9.55 9.32
C GLU A 198 -0.95 -8.37 8.62
N PHE A 199 -0.61 -7.15 9.00
CA PHE A 199 -1.26 -5.93 8.53
C PHE A 199 -0.39 -5.10 7.59
N VAL A 200 0.73 -5.67 7.10
CA VAL A 200 1.62 -5.02 6.13
C VAL A 200 1.33 -5.57 4.73
N TYR A 201 0.77 -4.73 3.89
CA TYR A 201 0.32 -5.05 2.54
C TYR A 201 1.28 -4.54 1.47
N ASN A 202 1.24 -5.15 0.29
CA ASN A 202 1.83 -4.57 -0.91
C ASN A 202 0.96 -3.37 -1.33
N ALA A 203 1.55 -2.17 -1.33
CA ALA A 203 0.86 -0.93 -1.69
C ALA A 203 0.83 -0.65 -3.20
N SER A 204 1.31 -1.56 -4.04
CA SER A 204 1.31 -1.37 -5.49
C SER A 204 -0.11 -1.31 -6.05
N PHE A 205 -0.33 -0.42 -7.02
CA PHE A 205 -1.62 -0.23 -7.65
C PHE A 205 -1.54 0.29 -9.09
N ILE A 206 -2.67 0.16 -9.79
CA ILE A 206 -2.96 0.82 -11.07
C ILE A 206 -4.34 1.46 -10.96
N LYS A 207 -4.45 2.76 -11.25
CA LYS A 207 -5.71 3.53 -11.16
C LYS A 207 -6.03 4.28 -12.43
N LEU A 208 -7.31 4.34 -12.80
CA LEU A 208 -7.83 5.30 -13.75
C LEU A 208 -8.04 6.64 -13.00
N ARG A 209 -7.06 7.53 -13.16
CA ARG A 209 -7.01 8.82 -12.44
C ARG A 209 -7.98 9.83 -12.98
N GLU A 210 -8.06 9.90 -14.29
CA GLU A 210 -8.90 10.89 -14.96
C GLU A 210 -9.49 10.29 -16.23
N LEU A 211 -10.73 10.60 -16.49
CA LEU A 211 -11.40 10.40 -17.76
C LEU A 211 -12.13 11.70 -18.08
N SER A 212 -11.91 12.23 -19.28
CA SER A 212 -12.52 13.49 -19.72
C SER A 212 -13.10 13.33 -21.12
N VAL A 213 -14.30 13.87 -21.31
CA VAL A 213 -14.93 14.01 -22.62
C VAL A 213 -15.24 15.50 -22.83
N GLY A 214 -14.68 16.07 -23.88
CA GLY A 214 -14.86 17.47 -24.26
C GLY A 214 -15.56 17.60 -25.61
N TYR A 215 -16.35 18.67 -25.76
CA TYR A 215 -16.93 19.08 -27.01
C TYR A 215 -16.65 20.57 -27.26
N THR A 216 -15.96 20.85 -28.35
CA THR A 216 -15.68 22.24 -28.79
C THR A 216 -16.75 22.67 -29.77
N LEU A 217 -17.42 23.79 -29.47
CA LEU A 217 -18.45 24.33 -30.35
C LEU A 217 -17.85 24.70 -31.71
N PRO A 218 -18.54 24.35 -32.83
CA PRO A 218 -18.10 24.75 -34.17
C PRO A 218 -17.94 26.25 -34.30
N GLN A 219 -16.87 26.68 -34.94
CA GLN A 219 -16.58 28.11 -35.15
C GLN A 219 -17.74 28.82 -35.85
N ALA A 220 -18.47 28.15 -36.72
CA ALA A 220 -19.63 28.69 -37.40
C ALA A 220 -20.74 29.22 -36.46
N TRP A 221 -20.86 28.65 -35.25
CA TRP A 221 -21.83 29.11 -34.25
C TRP A 221 -21.35 30.37 -33.51
N LEU A 222 -20.06 30.64 -33.52
CA LEU A 222 -19.42 31.74 -32.82
C LEU A 222 -19.12 32.96 -33.72
N ASN A 223 -19.24 32.81 -35.04
CA ASN A 223 -18.84 33.84 -36.02
C ASN A 223 -19.58 35.19 -35.86
N LYS A 224 -20.72 35.19 -35.16
CA LYS A 224 -21.48 36.43 -34.87
C LYS A 224 -20.99 37.14 -33.60
N GLN A 225 -20.07 36.55 -32.85
CA GLN A 225 -19.53 37.08 -31.62
C GLN A 225 -18.13 37.66 -31.85
N THR A 226 -17.90 38.89 -31.39
CA THR A 226 -16.59 39.56 -31.52
C THR A 226 -15.61 39.18 -30.38
N LEU A 227 -16.13 38.90 -29.20
CA LEU A 227 -15.35 38.63 -27.99
C LEU A 227 -15.02 37.16 -27.75
N ILE A 228 -15.95 36.24 -28.09
CA ILE A 228 -15.79 34.82 -27.82
C ILE A 228 -15.23 34.11 -29.06
N LYS A 229 -13.99 33.64 -28.98
CA LYS A 229 -13.26 32.95 -30.07
C LYS A 229 -13.39 31.45 -30.08
N GLY A 230 -13.77 30.86 -28.94
CA GLY A 230 -13.97 29.40 -28.79
C GLY A 230 -14.69 29.09 -27.47
N VAL A 231 -15.46 28.03 -27.49
CA VAL A 231 -16.13 27.46 -26.31
C VAL A 231 -15.95 25.96 -26.32
N THR A 232 -15.42 25.41 -25.24
CA THR A 232 -15.33 23.97 -25.03
C THR A 232 -16.08 23.62 -23.76
N LEU A 233 -16.96 22.65 -23.83
CA LEU A 233 -17.65 22.02 -22.69
C LEU A 233 -16.98 20.69 -22.40
N SER A 234 -16.62 20.44 -21.14
CA SER A 234 -15.97 19.20 -20.76
C SER A 234 -16.64 18.59 -19.53
N LEU A 235 -16.81 17.27 -19.56
CA LEU A 235 -17.15 16.42 -18.43
C LEU A 235 -15.90 15.70 -17.97
N VAL A 236 -15.51 15.86 -16.70
CA VAL A 236 -14.29 15.27 -16.14
C VAL A 236 -14.65 14.43 -14.91
N GLY A 237 -14.28 13.16 -14.94
CA GLY A 237 -14.31 12.27 -13.79
C GLY A 237 -12.90 11.99 -13.28
N ARG A 238 -12.72 12.02 -11.96
CA ARG A 238 -11.42 11.73 -11.33
C ARG A 238 -11.49 10.59 -10.34
N ASN A 239 -10.38 9.82 -10.22
CA ASN A 239 -10.25 8.65 -9.35
C ASN A 239 -11.40 7.63 -9.54
N LEU A 240 -11.75 7.37 -10.80
CA LEU A 240 -12.95 6.62 -11.15
C LEU A 240 -12.83 5.13 -10.87
N TRP A 241 -11.63 4.57 -10.96
CA TRP A 241 -11.46 3.13 -10.84
C TRP A 241 -10.06 2.75 -10.38
N THR A 242 -9.99 1.87 -9.39
CA THR A 242 -8.79 1.14 -9.02
C THR A 242 -8.77 -0.17 -9.81
N ILE A 243 -7.97 -0.20 -10.89
CA ILE A 243 -7.90 -1.34 -11.81
C ILE A 243 -7.21 -2.53 -11.13
N LEU A 244 -6.12 -2.25 -10.38
CA LEU A 244 -5.36 -3.24 -9.64
C LEU A 244 -4.95 -2.67 -8.28
N LYS A 245 -5.12 -3.45 -7.23
CA LYS A 245 -4.56 -3.20 -5.89
C LYS A 245 -4.30 -4.52 -5.16
N HIS A 246 -3.43 -4.49 -4.18
CA HIS A 246 -3.08 -5.63 -3.33
C HIS A 246 -3.42 -5.37 -1.85
N THR A 247 -4.04 -4.25 -1.55
CA THR A 247 -4.52 -3.92 -0.21
C THR A 247 -5.95 -4.40 -0.02
N ASP A 248 -6.25 -4.93 1.16
CA ASP A 248 -7.61 -5.33 1.53
C ASP A 248 -8.27 -4.24 2.36
N ASN A 249 -9.56 -3.94 2.10
CA ASN A 249 -10.40 -2.93 2.78
C ASN A 249 -9.95 -1.46 2.72
N ILE A 250 -8.73 -1.17 2.28
CA ILE A 250 -8.16 0.17 2.28
C ILE A 250 -7.71 0.60 0.88
N ASP A 251 -7.56 1.89 0.68
CA ASP A 251 -6.93 2.45 -0.52
C ASP A 251 -5.39 2.38 -0.36
N PRO A 252 -4.63 1.90 -1.38
CA PRO A 252 -3.17 1.83 -1.31
C PRO A 252 -2.49 3.20 -1.19
N GLU A 253 -3.21 4.30 -1.38
CA GLU A 253 -2.71 5.67 -1.19
C GLU A 253 -3.22 6.31 0.10
N SER A 254 -3.93 5.56 0.93
CA SER A 254 -4.33 6.00 2.26
C SER A 254 -3.11 6.37 3.09
N ALA A 255 -3.17 7.45 3.83
CA ALA A 255 -2.07 7.92 4.66
C ALA A 255 -2.61 8.46 5.98
N TYR A 256 -2.02 8.00 7.08
CA TYR A 256 -2.36 8.45 8.43
C TYR A 256 -1.88 9.88 8.72
N ASN A 257 -0.74 10.26 8.15
CA ASN A 257 -0.13 11.56 8.36
C ASN A 257 0.40 12.17 7.05
N ASN A 258 0.68 13.48 7.08
CA ASN A 258 1.26 14.21 5.96
C ASN A 258 2.79 14.41 6.11
N GLY A 259 3.42 13.68 7.03
CA GLY A 259 4.86 13.75 7.27
C GLY A 259 5.67 12.92 6.28
N ASN A 260 6.96 12.83 6.57
CA ASN A 260 7.90 12.04 5.74
C ASN A 260 7.82 10.52 6.01
N ALA A 261 7.03 10.10 7.02
CA ALA A 261 6.80 8.71 7.34
C ALA A 261 5.72 8.12 6.44
N GLN A 262 6.10 7.63 5.28
CA GLN A 262 5.19 6.98 4.33
C GLN A 262 4.93 5.51 4.70
N GLY A 263 3.79 4.99 4.25
CA GLY A 263 3.42 3.58 4.45
C GLY A 263 2.65 3.29 5.73
N LEU A 264 2.13 4.30 6.44
CA LEU A 264 1.22 4.15 7.58
C LEU A 264 -0.19 4.60 7.20
N GLU A 265 -1.19 3.75 7.49
CA GLU A 265 -2.62 4.00 7.30
C GLU A 265 -3.40 3.85 8.62
#